data_6b09412fd207e1996e7499b1b176a6a8
#
_entry.id   6b09412fd207e1996e7499b1b176a6a8
#
_cell.length_a   1.000
_cell.length_b   1.000
_cell.length_c   1.000
_cell.angle_alpha   90.00
_cell.angle_beta   90.00
_cell.angle_gamma   90.00
#
_symmetry.space_group_name_H-M   'P 1'
#
loop_
_entity.id
_entity.type
_entity.pdbx_description
1 polymer ?
#
loop_
_entity_poly.entity_id
_entity_poly.type
_entity_poly.pdbx_seq_one_letter_code
_entity_poly.pdbx_strand_id
1 'polypeptide(L)'
;MATSLIPMRSHQYKMPGGRRTGTAATAYTVGMMRVEIPTNEPLPAGPLEDYRKLDDTALASRIDEVRQRLGSRVLILGHHYQQDGVIAHADLRGDSYQLSKSAAERTDCEAIVFCGVHFMAETADILVNRPEQIAGRNGSRVNVVLPDTAAGCSMADMAAIEQVEDAWADLGEIIDTDDITPVTYINSAASLKAFCGRHGGIVCTSSNARAVLEWAFARTKRVLFFPDQHLGRNTANSMGVPLEQMCVWNPHDPRLGGNDATTLEKSRVILWQGHCSVHAMFRPEHVDTMRENLPGVKILVHPECAMEVVEKSDLAGSTSYIINQIEAAAPGTSWAIGTELHLVRRLEQEHPEQNIRFLSPTVCMCATMYRIDLAHLCWSLEHLESGNPVNVICVDQDTAHWSVVALERMLDVTAFKQG
;
A
#
# COMPACT_ATOMS: atom_id res chain seq x y z
N MET A 1 -11.72 0.53 -44.69
CA MET A 1 -13.01 0.01 -44.19
C MET A 1 -13.18 0.52 -42.78
N ALA A 2 -14.32 1.08 -42.48
CA ALA A 2 -14.54 2.06 -41.42
C ALA A 2 -14.47 1.48 -40.00
N THR A 3 -13.72 2.14 -39.12
CA THR A 3 -13.67 1.95 -37.67
C THR A 3 -14.82 2.72 -37.03
N SER A 4 -15.75 2.04 -36.39
CA SER A 4 -16.88 2.62 -35.66
C SER A 4 -16.46 2.94 -34.23
N LEU A 5 -16.49 4.22 -33.90
CA LEU A 5 -16.35 4.73 -32.53
C LEU A 5 -17.71 4.70 -31.83
N ILE A 6 -17.78 4.08 -30.66
CA ILE A 6 -18.96 4.10 -29.76
C ILE A 6 -18.85 5.33 -28.85
N PRO A 7 -19.84 6.20 -28.76
CA PRO A 7 -19.79 7.37 -27.89
C PRO A 7 -20.18 7.02 -26.44
N MET A 8 -19.33 7.44 -25.48
CA MET A 8 -19.66 7.46 -24.05
C MET A 8 -20.77 8.48 -23.77
N ARG A 9 -21.80 8.04 -23.07
CA ARG A 9 -22.87 8.91 -22.55
C ARG A 9 -22.41 9.59 -21.27
N SER A 10 -22.35 10.93 -21.30
CA SER A 10 -22.21 11.77 -20.13
C SER A 10 -23.54 11.88 -19.38
N HIS A 11 -23.57 11.52 -18.09
CA HIS A 11 -24.71 11.83 -17.21
C HIS A 11 -24.51 13.23 -16.64
N GLN A 12 -25.37 14.15 -17.06
CA GLN A 12 -25.49 15.48 -16.46
C GLN A 12 -26.43 15.43 -15.26
N TYR A 13 -25.93 15.73 -14.09
CA TYR A 13 -26.76 16.03 -12.91
C TYR A 13 -27.30 17.46 -13.01
N LYS A 14 -28.63 17.60 -12.98
CA LYS A 14 -29.33 18.89 -12.88
C LYS A 14 -29.46 19.30 -11.43
N MET A 15 -28.90 20.47 -11.09
CA MET A 15 -29.15 21.16 -9.82
C MET A 15 -30.41 22.01 -9.91
N PRO A 16 -31.24 22.12 -8.84
CA PRO A 16 -32.46 22.94 -8.87
C PRO A 16 -32.13 24.44 -8.71
N GLY A 17 -32.79 25.27 -9.50
CA GLY A 17 -32.60 26.69 -9.58
C GLY A 17 -33.09 27.46 -8.34
N GLY A 18 -32.23 28.30 -7.78
CA GLY A 18 -32.56 29.37 -6.85
C GLY A 18 -32.48 30.74 -7.53
N ARG A 19 -33.53 31.54 -7.39
CA ARG A 19 -33.67 32.89 -7.97
C ARG A 19 -32.65 33.86 -7.37
N ARG A 20 -31.94 34.58 -8.21
CA ARG A 20 -31.16 35.78 -7.81
C ARG A 20 -32.03 37.02 -7.97
N THR A 21 -32.16 37.77 -6.86
CA THR A 21 -32.57 39.19 -6.89
C THR A 21 -31.31 40.05 -6.82
N GLY A 22 -31.21 40.98 -7.75
CA GLY A 22 -30.05 41.85 -7.85
C GLY A 22 -30.05 42.99 -6.87
N THR A 23 -28.87 43.46 -6.46
CA THR A 23 -28.64 44.82 -5.96
C THR A 23 -27.26 45.30 -6.38
N ALA A 24 -27.28 46.53 -6.85
CA ALA A 24 -26.30 47.51 -7.30
C ALA A 24 -24.82 47.33 -6.93
N ALA A 25 -23.97 47.47 -7.97
CA ALA A 25 -22.54 47.70 -7.85
C ALA A 25 -22.24 49.10 -7.27
N THR A 26 -21.57 49.16 -6.15
CA THR A 26 -20.93 50.36 -5.65
C THR A 26 -19.44 50.27 -5.94
N ALA A 27 -18.95 51.19 -6.76
CA ALA A 27 -17.53 51.30 -7.06
C ALA A 27 -16.80 51.86 -5.82
N TYR A 28 -15.91 51.13 -5.23
CA TYR A 28 -14.97 51.63 -4.24
C TYR A 28 -13.64 51.95 -4.89
N THR A 29 -13.23 53.22 -4.83
CA THR A 29 -11.87 53.68 -5.14
C THR A 29 -10.95 53.21 -4.02
N VAL A 30 -10.12 52.22 -4.29
CA VAL A 30 -9.14 51.73 -3.30
C VAL A 30 -7.91 52.63 -3.42
N GLY A 31 -7.71 53.46 -2.41
CA GLY A 31 -6.43 54.12 -2.15
C GLY A 31 -5.37 53.03 -1.89
N MET A 32 -4.20 53.13 -2.50
CA MET A 32 -3.07 52.26 -2.24
C MET A 32 -2.62 52.39 -0.77
N MET A 33 -3.19 51.61 0.13
CA MET A 33 -2.58 51.27 1.41
C MET A 33 -1.56 50.14 1.14
N ARG A 34 -0.28 50.44 1.36
CA ARG A 34 0.75 49.39 1.53
C ARG A 34 0.38 48.62 2.78
N VAL A 35 -0.29 47.48 2.63
CA VAL A 35 -0.41 46.50 3.68
C VAL A 35 0.94 45.82 3.78
N GLU A 36 1.70 46.15 4.84
CA GLU A 36 2.84 45.30 5.22
C GLU A 36 2.24 43.99 5.71
N ILE A 37 2.36 42.95 4.88
CA ILE A 37 1.99 41.59 5.24
C ILE A 37 2.97 41.15 6.33
N PRO A 38 2.49 40.75 7.54
CA PRO A 38 3.37 40.21 8.54
C PRO A 38 4.14 39.03 7.96
N THR A 39 5.45 39.00 8.13
CA THR A 39 6.38 37.99 7.56
C THR A 39 6.19 36.58 8.10
N ASN A 40 5.08 36.29 8.79
CA ASN A 40 4.76 34.99 9.41
C ASN A 40 3.40 34.38 8.99
N GLU A 41 2.64 35.01 8.09
CA GLU A 41 1.45 34.34 7.56
C GLU A 41 1.86 33.40 6.41
N PRO A 42 1.42 32.13 6.44
CA PRO A 42 1.69 31.21 5.34
C PRO A 42 1.08 31.77 4.05
N LEU A 43 1.84 31.75 2.96
CA LEU A 43 1.32 32.08 1.65
C LEU A 43 0.15 31.14 1.33
N PRO A 44 -0.96 31.65 0.74
CA PRO A 44 -2.05 30.75 0.34
C PRO A 44 -1.52 29.70 -0.62
N ALA A 45 -1.79 28.42 -0.32
CA ALA A 45 -1.38 27.32 -1.15
C ALA A 45 -1.98 27.44 -2.57
N GLY A 46 -1.14 27.31 -3.57
CA GLY A 46 -1.50 27.41 -4.97
C GLY A 46 -1.89 26.06 -5.61
N PRO A 47 -2.21 26.04 -6.91
CA PRO A 47 -2.44 24.79 -7.62
C PRO A 47 -1.14 23.98 -7.78
N LEU A 48 -1.25 22.66 -7.86
CA LEU A 48 -0.12 21.72 -7.97
C LEU A 48 0.86 22.08 -9.13
N GLU A 49 0.34 22.62 -10.23
CA GLU A 49 1.12 23.02 -11.39
C GLU A 49 2.19 24.08 -11.07
N ASP A 50 1.99 24.89 -10.06
CA ASP A 50 2.98 25.90 -9.64
C ASP A 50 4.16 25.25 -8.90
N TYR A 51 3.90 24.19 -8.12
CA TYR A 51 4.95 23.42 -7.47
C TYR A 51 5.77 22.60 -8.46
N ARG A 52 5.16 22.06 -9.51
CA ARG A 52 5.85 21.33 -10.58
C ARG A 52 6.82 22.18 -11.41
N LYS A 53 6.75 23.49 -11.31
CA LYS A 53 7.68 24.43 -11.97
C LYS A 53 8.95 24.68 -11.15
N LEU A 54 8.95 24.30 -9.89
CA LEU A 54 10.07 24.46 -8.98
C LEU A 54 11.06 23.30 -9.13
N ASP A 55 12.35 23.60 -8.89
CA ASP A 55 13.35 22.55 -8.80
C ASP A 55 13.30 21.84 -7.43
N ASP A 56 13.94 20.68 -7.35
CA ASP A 56 13.94 19.84 -6.14
C ASP A 56 14.53 20.55 -4.92
N THR A 57 15.52 21.43 -5.10
CA THR A 57 16.14 22.18 -4.02
C THR A 57 15.16 23.20 -3.42
N ALA A 58 14.44 23.93 -4.27
CA ALA A 58 13.42 24.87 -3.85
C ALA A 58 12.27 24.17 -3.14
N LEU A 59 11.81 23.02 -3.67
CA LEU A 59 10.77 22.20 -3.06
C LEU A 59 11.19 21.66 -1.69
N ALA A 60 12.40 21.11 -1.59
CA ALA A 60 12.93 20.61 -0.32
C ALA A 60 13.00 21.69 0.76
N SER A 61 13.50 22.89 0.40
CA SER A 61 13.54 24.04 1.32
C SER A 61 12.14 24.42 1.83
N ARG A 62 11.15 24.49 0.93
CA ARG A 62 9.76 24.81 1.28
C ARG A 62 9.13 23.73 2.17
N ILE A 63 9.42 22.46 1.87
CA ILE A 63 8.97 21.34 2.73
C ILE A 63 9.53 21.49 4.13
N ASP A 64 10.82 21.77 4.29
CA ASP A 64 11.45 21.94 5.58
C ASP A 64 10.88 23.13 6.36
N GLU A 65 10.63 24.25 5.70
CA GLU A 65 10.02 25.44 6.29
C GLU A 65 8.59 25.16 6.79
N VAL A 66 7.73 24.54 5.96
CA VAL A 66 6.35 24.23 6.35
C VAL A 66 6.32 23.16 7.45
N ARG A 67 7.22 22.20 7.45
CA ARG A 67 7.36 21.21 8.53
C ARG A 67 7.74 21.86 9.85
N GLN A 68 8.64 22.85 9.84
CA GLN A 68 9.00 23.60 11.05
C GLN A 68 7.79 24.32 11.64
N ARG A 69 6.94 24.96 10.80
CA ARG A 69 5.73 25.67 11.24
C ARG A 69 4.62 24.72 11.71
N LEU A 70 4.44 23.59 11.06
CA LEU A 70 3.47 22.56 11.47
C LEU A 70 3.92 21.81 12.73
N GLY A 71 5.21 21.57 12.90
CA GLY A 71 5.78 20.87 14.05
C GLY A 71 5.16 19.49 14.26
N SER A 72 4.83 19.14 15.50
CA SER A 72 4.24 17.84 15.86
C SER A 72 2.79 17.66 15.39
N ARG A 73 2.15 18.68 14.85
CA ARG A 73 0.78 18.58 14.32
C ARG A 73 0.68 17.70 13.07
N VAL A 74 1.78 17.52 12.34
CA VAL A 74 1.86 16.65 11.17
C VAL A 74 2.86 15.52 11.38
N LEU A 75 2.50 14.32 10.93
CA LEU A 75 3.38 13.15 10.85
C LEU A 75 3.52 12.74 9.38
N ILE A 76 4.75 12.66 8.88
CA ILE A 76 5.04 12.20 7.52
C ILE A 76 5.52 10.76 7.58
N LEU A 77 4.76 9.86 6.98
CA LEU A 77 5.07 8.43 6.88
C LEU A 77 5.61 8.12 5.48
N GLY A 78 6.79 7.50 5.38
CA GLY A 78 7.44 7.15 4.12
C GLY A 78 7.63 5.65 3.97
N HIS A 79 7.03 5.06 2.93
CA HIS A 79 7.27 3.66 2.62
C HIS A 79 8.67 3.47 2.04
N HIS A 80 9.32 2.33 2.33
CA HIS A 80 10.67 2.02 1.85
C HIS A 80 10.85 2.07 0.32
N TYR A 81 9.77 1.95 -0.47
CA TYR A 81 9.81 2.02 -1.93
C TYR A 81 9.67 3.42 -2.49
N GLN A 82 9.60 4.44 -1.63
CA GLN A 82 9.56 5.84 -2.08
C GLN A 82 10.91 6.33 -2.61
N GLN A 83 10.85 7.35 -3.45
CA GLN A 83 12.02 8.08 -3.96
C GLN A 83 12.82 8.69 -2.80
N ASP A 84 14.14 8.74 -2.95
CA ASP A 84 15.03 9.25 -1.89
C ASP A 84 14.72 10.70 -1.51
N GLY A 85 14.38 11.56 -2.48
CA GLY A 85 13.97 12.93 -2.21
C GLY A 85 12.75 13.03 -1.29
N VAL A 86 11.75 12.18 -1.48
CA VAL A 86 10.53 12.16 -0.66
C VAL A 86 10.80 11.52 0.71
N ILE A 87 11.50 10.36 0.72
CA ILE A 87 11.76 9.63 1.97
C ILE A 87 12.69 10.41 2.92
N ALA A 88 13.50 11.31 2.41
CA ALA A 88 14.35 12.19 3.21
C ALA A 88 13.54 13.08 4.18
N HIS A 89 12.31 13.42 3.82
CA HIS A 89 11.41 14.24 4.62
C HIS A 89 10.46 13.43 5.52
N ALA A 90 10.50 12.09 5.47
CA ALA A 90 9.64 11.26 6.31
C ALA A 90 10.12 11.26 7.77
N ASP A 91 9.18 11.39 8.72
CA ASP A 91 9.45 11.27 10.15
C ASP A 91 9.68 9.81 10.55
N LEU A 92 8.95 8.89 9.89
CA LEU A 92 9.09 7.45 10.08
C LEU A 92 9.16 6.75 8.72
N ARG A 93 10.10 5.81 8.60
CA ARG A 93 10.25 4.93 7.44
C ARG A 93 9.86 3.52 7.82
N GLY A 94 9.18 2.81 6.93
CA GLY A 94 8.75 1.44 7.22
C GLY A 94 8.12 0.73 6.03
N ASP A 95 7.77 -0.53 6.26
CA ASP A 95 6.86 -1.27 5.40
C ASP A 95 5.40 -0.93 5.72
N SER A 96 4.45 -1.49 4.95
CA SER A 96 3.02 -1.21 5.10
C SER A 96 2.50 -1.48 6.51
N TYR A 97 3.00 -2.55 7.16
CA TYR A 97 2.57 -2.93 8.51
C TYR A 97 3.14 -1.97 9.57
N GLN A 98 4.43 -1.71 9.53
CA GLN A 98 5.09 -0.82 10.49
C GLN A 98 4.50 0.58 10.46
N LEU A 99 4.30 1.14 9.25
CA LEU A 99 3.73 2.47 9.09
C LEU A 99 2.28 2.55 9.56
N SER A 100 1.48 1.53 9.28
CA SER A 100 0.09 1.47 9.76
C SER A 100 0.02 1.39 11.28
N LYS A 101 0.89 0.59 11.92
CA LYS A 101 1.01 0.53 13.37
C LYS A 101 1.45 1.86 13.96
N SER A 102 2.48 2.49 13.38
CA SER A 102 2.96 3.81 13.82
C SER A 102 1.88 4.89 13.70
N ALA A 103 1.06 4.85 12.63
CA ALA A 103 -0.09 5.73 12.50
C ALA A 103 -1.11 5.52 13.65
N ALA A 104 -1.39 4.26 13.99
CA ALA A 104 -2.34 3.91 15.05
C ALA A 104 -1.89 4.37 16.45
N GLU A 105 -0.60 4.42 16.69
CA GLU A 105 -0.01 4.82 17.99
C GLU A 105 0.06 6.36 18.17
N ARG A 106 -0.03 7.14 17.06
CA ARG A 106 0.02 8.60 17.11
C ARG A 106 -1.37 9.19 17.41
N THR A 107 -1.49 9.76 18.58
CA THR A 107 -2.73 10.37 19.07
C THR A 107 -2.65 11.90 19.14
N ASP A 108 -1.49 12.47 18.93
CA ASP A 108 -1.11 13.86 19.16
C ASP A 108 -0.99 14.70 17.88
N CYS A 109 -1.13 14.10 16.69
CA CYS A 109 -1.08 14.83 15.42
C CYS A 109 -2.48 15.16 14.88
N GLU A 110 -2.59 16.27 14.13
CA GLU A 110 -3.80 16.70 13.43
C GLU A 110 -3.91 16.08 12.05
N ALA A 111 -2.75 15.75 11.45
CA ALA A 111 -2.68 15.15 10.13
C ALA A 111 -1.53 14.15 9.99
N ILE A 112 -1.75 13.14 9.13
CA ILE A 112 -0.74 12.20 8.66
C ILE A 112 -0.62 12.36 7.14
N VAL A 113 0.57 12.67 6.65
CA VAL A 113 0.87 12.64 5.21
C VAL A 113 1.50 11.29 4.90
N PHE A 114 0.80 10.47 4.12
CA PHE A 114 1.25 9.10 3.82
C PHE A 114 1.92 9.04 2.44
N CYS A 115 3.26 9.06 2.42
CA CYS A 115 4.06 8.86 1.21
C CYS A 115 4.16 7.37 0.91
N GLY A 116 3.08 6.82 0.36
CA GLY A 116 2.88 5.42 0.03
C GLY A 116 1.87 5.28 -1.10
N VAL A 117 0.98 4.28 -1.00
CA VAL A 117 -0.12 4.06 -1.95
C VAL A 117 -1.47 4.01 -1.24
N HIS A 118 -2.55 4.09 -2.00
CA HIS A 118 -3.91 4.32 -1.52
C HIS A 118 -4.34 3.37 -0.38
N PHE A 119 -4.16 2.07 -0.52
CA PHE A 119 -4.57 1.11 0.52
C PHE A 119 -3.81 1.28 1.85
N MET A 120 -2.58 1.85 1.82
CA MET A 120 -1.81 2.16 3.03
C MET A 120 -2.42 3.36 3.76
N ALA A 121 -2.80 4.40 3.02
CA ALA A 121 -3.49 5.57 3.57
C ALA A 121 -4.87 5.19 4.11
N GLU A 122 -5.63 4.32 3.43
CA GLU A 122 -6.88 3.76 3.96
C GLU A 122 -6.65 3.03 5.29
N THR A 123 -5.61 2.17 5.35
CA THR A 123 -5.30 1.43 6.58
C THR A 123 -4.89 2.38 7.71
N ALA A 124 -4.15 3.44 7.41
CA ALA A 124 -3.82 4.48 8.39
C ALA A 124 -5.07 5.22 8.89
N ASP A 125 -6.00 5.61 7.99
CA ASP A 125 -7.25 6.27 8.36
C ASP A 125 -8.11 5.37 9.26
N ILE A 126 -8.25 4.09 8.90
CA ILE A 126 -8.97 3.09 9.68
C ILE A 126 -8.41 2.99 11.11
N LEU A 127 -7.09 2.92 11.25
CA LEU A 127 -6.45 2.65 12.53
C LEU A 127 -6.35 3.89 13.42
N VAL A 128 -6.04 5.07 12.85
CA VAL A 128 -5.90 6.32 13.63
C VAL A 128 -7.24 6.94 13.99
N ASN A 129 -8.29 6.67 13.22
CA ASN A 129 -9.62 7.22 13.41
C ASN A 129 -10.64 6.20 13.95
N ARG A 130 -10.17 5.21 14.72
CA ARG A 130 -11.07 4.32 15.47
C ARG A 130 -11.93 5.13 16.45
N PRO A 131 -13.16 4.67 16.77
CA PRO A 131 -14.08 5.39 17.65
C PRO A 131 -13.44 5.81 18.99
N GLU A 132 -12.68 4.95 19.63
CA GLU A 132 -11.99 5.23 20.89
C GLU A 132 -10.90 6.30 20.73
N GLN A 133 -10.19 6.32 19.60
CA GLN A 133 -9.18 7.32 19.27
C GLN A 133 -9.82 8.71 19.03
N ILE A 134 -10.92 8.74 18.29
CA ILE A 134 -11.69 9.96 18.06
C ILE A 134 -12.25 10.49 19.38
N ALA A 135 -12.82 9.62 20.24
CA ALA A 135 -13.30 10.00 21.54
C ALA A 135 -12.18 10.58 22.44
N GLY A 136 -11.00 9.98 22.43
CA GLY A 136 -9.81 10.47 23.13
C GLY A 136 -9.34 11.86 22.66
N ARG A 137 -9.64 12.24 21.42
CA ARG A 137 -9.35 13.55 20.81
C ARG A 137 -10.55 14.52 20.82
N ASN A 138 -11.48 14.38 21.75
CA ASN A 138 -12.69 15.22 21.86
C ASN A 138 -13.55 15.26 20.58
N GLY A 139 -13.65 14.16 19.86
CA GLY A 139 -14.41 14.04 18.63
C GLY A 139 -13.66 14.43 17.35
N SER A 140 -12.40 14.83 17.45
CA SER A 140 -11.59 15.23 16.28
C SER A 140 -10.99 14.03 15.55
N ARG A 141 -11.12 14.02 14.23
CA ARG A 141 -10.42 13.06 13.33
C ARG A 141 -9.04 13.58 12.98
N VAL A 142 -8.11 12.68 12.72
CA VAL A 142 -6.83 12.97 12.06
C VAL A 142 -7.05 12.95 10.56
N ASN A 143 -6.57 13.96 9.84
CA ASN A 143 -6.60 13.98 8.38
C ASN A 143 -5.48 13.10 7.84
N VAL A 144 -5.82 11.99 7.20
CA VAL A 144 -4.83 11.17 6.48
C VAL A 144 -4.79 11.62 5.03
N VAL A 145 -3.68 12.19 4.61
CA VAL A 145 -3.48 12.77 3.29
C VAL A 145 -2.58 11.85 2.45
N LEU A 146 -3.04 11.49 1.25
CA LEU A 146 -2.25 10.84 0.22
C LEU A 146 -1.84 11.90 -0.81
N PRO A 147 -0.56 12.28 -0.95
CA PRO A 147 -0.16 13.42 -1.78
C PRO A 147 -0.62 13.34 -3.24
N ASP A 148 -0.70 12.13 -3.83
CA ASP A 148 -1.35 11.89 -5.12
C ASP A 148 -2.38 10.75 -4.97
N THR A 149 -3.67 11.04 -5.15
CA THR A 149 -4.75 10.04 -5.05
C THR A 149 -4.68 8.96 -6.14
N ALA A 150 -3.97 9.22 -7.23
CA ALA A 150 -3.71 8.22 -8.27
C ALA A 150 -2.52 7.29 -7.96
N ALA A 151 -1.87 7.46 -6.79
CA ALA A 151 -0.89 6.52 -6.27
C ALA A 151 -1.59 5.26 -5.75
N GLY A 152 -2.10 4.42 -6.65
CA GLY A 152 -2.75 3.14 -6.40
C GLY A 152 -1.76 1.98 -6.28
N CYS A 153 -2.29 0.76 -6.33
CA CYS A 153 -1.48 -0.46 -6.39
C CYS A 153 -2.13 -1.44 -7.36
N SER A 154 -1.46 -1.71 -8.48
CA SER A 154 -2.01 -2.60 -9.53
C SER A 154 -2.36 -4.00 -9.01
N MET A 155 -1.62 -4.51 -8.03
CA MET A 155 -1.95 -5.80 -7.40
C MET A 155 -3.21 -5.70 -6.55
N ALA A 156 -3.36 -4.63 -5.74
CA ALA A 156 -4.57 -4.41 -4.95
C ALA A 156 -5.80 -4.30 -5.85
N ASP A 157 -5.66 -3.66 -7.01
CA ASP A 157 -6.72 -3.45 -8.00
C ASP A 157 -7.09 -4.74 -8.78
N MET A 158 -6.27 -5.82 -8.69
CA MET A 158 -6.59 -7.13 -9.29
C MET A 158 -7.64 -7.92 -8.51
N ALA A 159 -8.05 -7.45 -7.34
CA ALA A 159 -9.14 -8.03 -6.56
C ALA A 159 -10.15 -6.93 -6.20
N ALA A 160 -11.19 -6.77 -6.99
CA ALA A 160 -12.32 -5.92 -6.66
C ALA A 160 -13.24 -6.63 -5.67
N ILE A 161 -13.91 -5.86 -4.79
CA ILE A 161 -14.78 -6.44 -3.77
C ILE A 161 -15.93 -7.25 -4.40
N GLU A 162 -16.52 -6.75 -5.46
CA GLU A 162 -17.61 -7.41 -6.17
C GLU A 162 -17.18 -8.78 -6.72
N GLN A 163 -15.96 -8.85 -7.27
CA GLN A 163 -15.41 -10.11 -7.78
C GLN A 163 -15.13 -11.12 -6.65
N VAL A 164 -14.72 -10.64 -5.47
CA VAL A 164 -14.46 -11.52 -4.31
C VAL A 164 -15.79 -12.00 -3.71
N GLU A 165 -16.82 -11.16 -3.67
CA GLU A 165 -18.19 -11.53 -3.24
C GLU A 165 -18.81 -12.56 -4.19
N ASP A 166 -18.68 -12.38 -5.50
CA ASP A 166 -19.12 -13.34 -6.51
C ASP A 166 -18.38 -14.68 -6.34
N ALA A 167 -17.05 -14.64 -6.21
CA ALA A 167 -16.26 -15.85 -5.97
C ALA A 167 -16.65 -16.56 -4.66
N TRP A 168 -16.99 -15.82 -3.62
CA TRP A 168 -17.45 -16.37 -2.34
C TRP A 168 -18.81 -17.05 -2.48
N ALA A 169 -19.71 -16.46 -3.23
CA ALA A 169 -21.02 -17.05 -3.53
C ALA A 169 -20.86 -18.35 -4.34
N ASP A 170 -20.05 -18.33 -5.41
CA ASP A 170 -19.75 -19.50 -6.24
C ASP A 170 -19.11 -20.64 -5.41
N LEU A 171 -18.16 -20.30 -4.53
CA LEU A 171 -17.56 -21.27 -3.62
C LEU A 171 -18.59 -21.88 -2.66
N GLY A 172 -19.54 -21.08 -2.18
CA GLY A 172 -20.64 -21.53 -1.31
C GLY A 172 -21.61 -22.53 -1.95
N GLU A 173 -21.66 -22.60 -3.28
CA GLU A 173 -22.42 -23.64 -4.00
C GLU A 173 -21.70 -25.00 -4.01
N ILE A 174 -20.39 -25.03 -3.79
CA ILE A 174 -19.55 -26.24 -3.88
C ILE A 174 -19.04 -26.68 -2.51
N ILE A 175 -18.69 -25.74 -1.67
CA ILE A 175 -18.02 -25.96 -0.38
C ILE A 175 -18.79 -25.17 0.70
N ASP A 176 -18.92 -25.76 1.88
CA ASP A 176 -19.41 -25.00 3.02
C ASP A 176 -18.46 -23.85 3.33
N THR A 177 -18.95 -22.61 3.25
CA THR A 177 -18.15 -21.41 3.51
C THR A 177 -17.61 -21.35 4.95
N ASP A 178 -18.24 -22.03 5.90
CA ASP A 178 -17.71 -22.19 7.27
C ASP A 178 -16.42 -23.02 7.32
N ASP A 179 -16.12 -23.77 6.25
CA ASP A 179 -14.86 -24.50 6.06
C ASP A 179 -13.77 -23.65 5.37
N ILE A 180 -14.02 -22.37 5.06
CA ILE A 180 -13.09 -21.48 4.34
C ILE A 180 -12.76 -20.25 5.20
N THR A 181 -11.48 -19.97 5.41
CA THR A 181 -11.02 -18.68 5.98
C THR A 181 -10.59 -17.76 4.83
N PRO A 182 -11.22 -16.61 4.60
CA PRO A 182 -10.69 -15.60 3.69
C PRO A 182 -9.50 -14.89 4.34
N VAL A 183 -8.39 -14.82 3.61
CA VAL A 183 -7.17 -14.15 4.03
C VAL A 183 -6.81 -13.09 3.00
N THR A 184 -6.78 -11.83 3.41
CA THR A 184 -6.31 -10.77 2.51
C THR A 184 -4.91 -10.31 2.89
N TYR A 185 -4.08 -10.15 1.87
CA TYR A 185 -2.82 -9.43 2.03
C TYR A 185 -3.11 -7.95 2.36
N ILE A 186 -2.32 -7.33 3.24
CA ILE A 186 -2.49 -5.91 3.62
C ILE A 186 -2.50 -4.97 2.42
N ASN A 187 -1.82 -5.38 1.32
CA ASN A 187 -1.82 -4.70 0.04
C ASN A 187 -3.13 -4.97 -0.74
N SER A 188 -4.23 -4.52 -0.17
CA SER A 188 -5.61 -4.65 -0.70
C SER A 188 -6.45 -3.45 -0.24
N ALA A 189 -7.55 -3.17 -0.93
CA ALA A 189 -8.50 -2.12 -0.56
C ALA A 189 -9.11 -2.38 0.83
N ALA A 190 -9.59 -1.31 1.49
CA ALA A 190 -10.27 -1.40 2.78
C ALA A 190 -11.50 -2.32 2.72
N SER A 191 -12.25 -2.30 1.61
CA SER A 191 -13.41 -3.18 1.39
C SER A 191 -13.08 -4.67 1.50
N LEU A 192 -11.91 -5.10 1.02
CA LEU A 192 -11.44 -6.49 1.12
C LEU A 192 -11.04 -6.86 2.55
N LYS A 193 -10.46 -5.94 3.30
CA LYS A 193 -10.20 -6.12 4.73
C LYS A 193 -11.50 -6.27 5.52
N ALA A 194 -12.51 -5.43 5.19
CA ALA A 194 -13.84 -5.51 5.76
C ALA A 194 -14.53 -6.84 5.42
N PHE A 195 -14.43 -7.30 4.17
CA PHE A 195 -14.91 -8.62 3.77
C PHE A 195 -14.33 -9.73 4.65
N CYS A 196 -13.00 -9.75 4.84
CA CYS A 196 -12.38 -10.70 5.76
C CYS A 196 -12.91 -10.56 7.19
N GLY A 197 -13.12 -9.35 7.67
CA GLY A 197 -13.68 -9.10 9.00
C GLY A 197 -15.05 -9.72 9.18
N ARG A 198 -15.96 -9.53 8.21
CA ARG A 198 -17.34 -10.05 8.19
C ARG A 198 -17.40 -11.57 8.11
N HIS A 199 -16.50 -12.18 7.34
CA HIS A 199 -16.49 -13.62 7.07
C HIS A 199 -15.50 -14.42 7.95
N GLY A 200 -15.18 -13.93 9.16
CA GLY A 200 -14.30 -14.65 10.08
C GLY A 200 -12.84 -14.72 9.65
N GLY A 201 -12.48 -14.00 8.58
CA GLY A 201 -11.14 -13.96 8.00
C GLY A 201 -10.18 -13.01 8.70
N ILE A 202 -9.02 -12.80 8.08
CA ILE A 202 -7.88 -12.10 8.67
C ILE A 202 -7.07 -11.39 7.60
N VAL A 203 -6.36 -10.32 8.00
CA VAL A 203 -5.33 -9.68 7.18
C VAL A 203 -3.98 -10.36 7.41
N CYS A 204 -3.13 -10.44 6.39
CA CYS A 204 -1.72 -10.81 6.55
C CYS A 204 -0.78 -9.78 5.96
N THR A 205 0.49 -9.88 6.31
CA THR A 205 1.61 -9.18 5.69
C THR A 205 2.63 -10.18 5.16
N SER A 206 3.58 -9.77 4.34
CA SER A 206 4.68 -10.67 3.93
C SER A 206 5.53 -11.15 5.11
N SER A 207 5.53 -10.42 6.23
CA SER A 207 6.28 -10.81 7.45
C SER A 207 5.58 -11.89 8.28
N ASN A 208 4.24 -11.95 8.26
CA ASN A 208 3.46 -12.84 9.13
C ASN A 208 2.56 -13.83 8.39
N ALA A 209 2.62 -13.89 7.05
CA ALA A 209 1.75 -14.73 6.23
C ALA A 209 1.74 -16.20 6.69
N ARG A 210 2.89 -16.76 7.09
CA ARG A 210 2.98 -18.12 7.66
C ARG A 210 2.15 -18.27 8.94
N ALA A 211 2.31 -17.33 9.87
CA ALA A 211 1.56 -17.36 11.14
C ALA A 211 0.05 -17.24 10.93
N VAL A 212 -0.34 -16.40 9.95
CA VAL A 212 -1.74 -16.22 9.57
C VAL A 212 -2.31 -17.46 8.90
N LEU A 213 -1.58 -18.12 8.00
CA LEU A 213 -2.03 -19.39 7.41
C LEU A 213 -2.13 -20.50 8.45
N GLU A 214 -1.21 -20.60 9.42
CA GLU A 214 -1.30 -21.53 10.54
C GLU A 214 -2.55 -21.24 11.39
N TRP A 215 -2.85 -19.97 11.67
CA TRP A 215 -4.06 -19.54 12.36
C TRP A 215 -5.34 -19.91 11.62
N ALA A 216 -5.36 -19.72 10.30
CA ALA A 216 -6.49 -20.07 9.44
C ALA A 216 -6.73 -21.59 9.40
N PHE A 217 -5.68 -22.39 9.15
CA PHE A 217 -5.77 -23.85 9.11
C PHE A 217 -6.12 -24.51 10.47
N ALA A 218 -5.89 -23.81 11.57
CA ALA A 218 -6.35 -24.28 12.89
C ALA A 218 -7.87 -24.11 13.09
N ARG A 219 -8.56 -23.37 12.21
CA ARG A 219 -9.99 -23.02 12.29
C ARG A 219 -10.82 -23.65 11.20
N THR A 220 -10.29 -23.65 9.98
CA THR A 220 -10.99 -24.12 8.78
C THR A 220 -10.10 -25.05 7.97
N LYS A 221 -10.70 -25.80 7.08
CA LYS A 221 -9.97 -26.74 6.20
C LYS A 221 -9.25 -26.04 5.08
N ARG A 222 -9.75 -24.85 4.68
CA ARG A 222 -9.33 -24.14 3.47
C ARG A 222 -9.09 -22.66 3.72
N VAL A 223 -8.29 -22.08 2.84
CA VAL A 223 -8.04 -20.65 2.78
C VAL A 223 -8.34 -20.13 1.37
N LEU A 224 -9.10 -19.02 1.29
CA LEU A 224 -9.16 -18.18 0.10
C LEU A 224 -8.18 -17.03 0.30
N PHE A 225 -7.09 -17.01 -0.46
CA PHE A 225 -5.99 -16.05 -0.29
C PHE A 225 -5.97 -15.04 -1.47
N PHE A 226 -6.08 -13.77 -1.18
CA PHE A 226 -6.08 -12.69 -2.16
C PHE A 226 -5.34 -11.44 -1.66
N PRO A 227 -4.90 -10.49 -2.54
CA PRO A 227 -4.94 -10.59 -4.00
C PRO A 227 -3.73 -11.31 -4.60
N ASP A 228 -2.61 -11.52 -3.89
CA ASP A 228 -1.35 -12.02 -4.43
C ASP A 228 -1.24 -13.54 -4.38
N GLN A 229 -1.21 -14.19 -5.56
CA GLN A 229 -1.07 -15.64 -5.65
C GLN A 229 0.29 -16.15 -5.21
N HIS A 230 1.35 -15.36 -5.44
CA HIS A 230 2.72 -15.81 -5.20
C HIS A 230 3.04 -15.83 -3.70
N LEU A 231 2.69 -14.76 -2.97
CA LEU A 231 2.83 -14.74 -1.51
C LEU A 231 2.08 -15.90 -0.87
N GLY A 232 0.83 -16.14 -1.27
CA GLY A 232 0.01 -17.24 -0.75
C GLY A 232 0.63 -18.60 -1.06
N ARG A 233 1.02 -18.85 -2.33
CA ARG A 233 1.63 -20.10 -2.79
C ARG A 233 2.97 -20.37 -2.11
N ASN A 234 3.88 -19.39 -2.12
CA ASN A 234 5.22 -19.55 -1.55
C ASN A 234 5.15 -19.82 -0.05
N THR A 235 4.23 -19.12 0.65
CA THR A 235 4.01 -19.35 2.09
C THR A 235 3.47 -20.75 2.34
N ALA A 236 2.40 -21.17 1.66
CA ALA A 236 1.79 -22.47 1.85
C ALA A 236 2.75 -23.62 1.46
N ASN A 237 3.52 -23.47 0.37
CA ASN A 237 4.55 -24.43 -0.06
C ASN A 237 5.63 -24.59 1.02
N SER A 238 6.11 -23.49 1.61
CA SER A 238 7.08 -23.52 2.72
C SER A 238 6.56 -24.21 3.97
N MET A 239 5.23 -24.28 4.12
CA MET A 239 4.55 -24.99 5.21
C MET A 239 4.28 -26.47 4.91
N GLY A 240 4.69 -26.94 3.72
CA GLY A 240 4.50 -28.32 3.29
C GLY A 240 3.10 -28.63 2.75
N VAL A 241 2.30 -27.62 2.36
CA VAL A 241 1.07 -27.85 1.61
C VAL A 241 1.44 -28.27 0.19
N PRO A 242 1.02 -29.45 -0.29
CA PRO A 242 1.33 -29.90 -1.64
C PRO A 242 0.72 -29.00 -2.72
N LEU A 243 1.41 -28.81 -3.83
CA LEU A 243 0.92 -27.97 -4.95
C LEU A 243 -0.41 -28.48 -5.52
N GLU A 244 -0.65 -29.79 -5.49
CA GLU A 244 -1.90 -30.42 -5.93
C GLU A 244 -3.10 -30.07 -5.00
N GLN A 245 -2.84 -29.46 -3.84
CA GLN A 245 -3.83 -28.93 -2.92
C GLN A 245 -3.94 -27.40 -2.99
N MET A 246 -3.37 -26.79 -4.01
CA MET A 246 -3.48 -25.38 -4.32
C MET A 246 -4.09 -25.21 -5.71
N CYS A 247 -5.09 -24.35 -5.83
CA CYS A 247 -5.62 -23.94 -7.13
C CYS A 247 -5.57 -22.42 -7.28
N VAL A 248 -5.67 -21.95 -8.52
CA VAL A 248 -5.73 -20.50 -8.80
C VAL A 248 -7.14 -20.15 -9.23
N TRP A 249 -7.71 -19.14 -8.59
CA TRP A 249 -8.99 -18.53 -8.97
C TRP A 249 -8.73 -17.37 -9.92
N ASN A 250 -9.19 -17.50 -11.16
CA ASN A 250 -9.16 -16.42 -12.14
C ASN A 250 -10.46 -15.60 -12.07
N PRO A 251 -10.44 -14.34 -11.57
CA PRO A 251 -11.65 -13.54 -11.44
C PRO A 251 -12.29 -13.14 -12.79
N HIS A 252 -11.59 -13.35 -13.89
CA HIS A 252 -12.09 -13.08 -15.25
C HIS A 252 -12.72 -14.30 -15.91
N ASP A 253 -12.65 -15.47 -15.29
CA ASP A 253 -13.35 -16.66 -15.75
C ASP A 253 -14.73 -16.73 -15.08
N PRO A 254 -15.82 -16.73 -15.87
CA PRO A 254 -17.18 -16.60 -15.33
C PRO A 254 -17.67 -17.85 -14.57
N ARG A 255 -16.90 -18.91 -14.53
CA ARG A 255 -17.30 -20.15 -13.85
C ARG A 255 -16.21 -20.66 -12.94
N LEU A 256 -16.46 -20.60 -11.63
CA LEU A 256 -15.58 -21.16 -10.58
C LEU A 256 -14.12 -20.73 -10.72
N GLY A 257 -13.89 -19.53 -11.28
CA GLY A 257 -12.54 -19.01 -11.50
C GLY A 257 -11.69 -19.90 -12.42
N GLY A 258 -12.30 -20.63 -13.37
CA GLY A 258 -11.62 -21.53 -14.30
C GLY A 258 -11.31 -22.92 -13.71
N ASN A 259 -11.83 -23.23 -12.51
CA ASN A 259 -11.66 -24.53 -11.86
C ASN A 259 -12.90 -25.43 -12.06
N ASP A 260 -12.76 -26.71 -11.78
CA ASP A 260 -13.89 -27.60 -11.57
C ASP A 260 -14.16 -27.82 -10.07
N ALA A 261 -15.37 -28.30 -9.74
CA ALA A 261 -15.79 -28.52 -8.36
C ALA A 261 -14.84 -29.48 -7.61
N THR A 262 -14.35 -30.54 -8.29
CA THR A 262 -13.46 -31.53 -7.69
C THR A 262 -12.12 -30.92 -7.30
N THR A 263 -11.57 -30.03 -8.14
CA THR A 263 -10.34 -29.28 -7.83
C THR A 263 -10.54 -28.38 -6.61
N LEU A 264 -11.64 -27.63 -6.55
CA LEU A 264 -11.95 -26.77 -5.41
C LEU A 264 -12.14 -27.57 -4.11
N GLU A 265 -12.87 -28.68 -4.17
CA GLU A 265 -13.08 -29.57 -3.00
C GLU A 265 -11.78 -30.17 -2.46
N LYS A 266 -10.79 -30.45 -3.30
CA LYS A 266 -9.48 -30.98 -2.91
C LYS A 266 -8.51 -29.91 -2.43
N SER A 267 -8.72 -28.66 -2.83
CA SER A 267 -7.80 -27.58 -2.55
C SER A 267 -7.87 -27.17 -1.08
N ARG A 268 -6.72 -27.01 -0.46
CA ARG A 268 -6.53 -26.38 0.84
C ARG A 268 -6.30 -24.88 0.72
N VAL A 269 -5.72 -24.44 -0.39
CA VAL A 269 -5.46 -23.03 -0.67
C VAL A 269 -6.01 -22.67 -2.04
N ILE A 270 -6.94 -21.74 -2.07
CA ILE A 270 -7.50 -21.14 -3.27
C ILE A 270 -6.82 -19.77 -3.41
N LEU A 271 -6.00 -19.61 -4.44
CA LEU A 271 -5.17 -18.44 -4.66
C LEU A 271 -5.81 -17.54 -5.70
N TRP A 272 -6.03 -16.28 -5.36
CA TRP A 272 -6.49 -15.27 -6.32
C TRP A 272 -5.42 -15.00 -7.38
N GLN A 273 -5.81 -14.89 -8.65
CA GLN A 273 -4.88 -14.68 -9.77
C GLN A 273 -4.38 -13.22 -9.86
N GLY A 274 -3.89 -12.67 -8.77
CA GLY A 274 -3.22 -11.39 -8.74
C GLY A 274 -1.72 -11.53 -8.49
N HIS A 275 -0.97 -10.48 -8.76
CA HIS A 275 0.49 -10.46 -8.58
C HIS A 275 1.03 -9.04 -8.54
N CYS A 276 2.17 -8.84 -7.90
CA CYS A 276 2.90 -7.58 -7.97
C CYS A 276 3.69 -7.48 -9.28
N SER A 277 3.47 -6.43 -10.07
CA SER A 277 4.16 -6.22 -11.35
C SER A 277 5.67 -6.09 -11.20
N VAL A 278 6.15 -5.53 -10.08
CA VAL A 278 7.59 -5.42 -9.79
C VAL A 278 8.20 -6.79 -9.55
N HIS A 279 7.58 -7.60 -8.69
CA HIS A 279 8.12 -8.92 -8.33
C HIS A 279 7.95 -9.96 -9.43
N ALA A 280 6.92 -9.82 -10.28
CA ALA A 280 6.72 -10.68 -11.47
C ALA A 280 7.80 -10.52 -12.55
N MET A 281 8.64 -9.48 -12.47
CA MET A 281 9.75 -9.29 -13.41
C MET A 281 10.96 -10.18 -13.13
N PHE A 282 11.13 -10.62 -11.89
CA PHE A 282 12.23 -11.50 -11.55
C PHE A 282 11.98 -12.89 -12.12
N ARG A 283 13.01 -13.46 -12.76
CA ARG A 283 12.96 -14.76 -13.43
C ARG A 283 14.04 -15.69 -12.91
N PRO A 284 13.85 -17.01 -13.00
CA PRO A 284 14.87 -17.98 -12.62
C PRO A 284 16.21 -17.77 -13.32
N GLU A 285 16.20 -17.32 -14.59
CA GLU A 285 17.41 -17.06 -15.38
C GLU A 285 18.22 -15.88 -14.82
N HIS A 286 17.59 -14.91 -14.14
CA HIS A 286 18.30 -13.82 -13.47
C HIS A 286 19.14 -14.34 -12.31
N VAL A 287 18.63 -15.32 -11.57
CA VAL A 287 19.36 -15.99 -10.48
C VAL A 287 20.58 -16.72 -11.03
N ASP A 288 20.41 -17.51 -12.11
CA ASP A 288 21.50 -18.25 -12.77
C ASP A 288 22.59 -17.29 -13.26
N THR A 289 22.19 -16.25 -13.99
CA THR A 289 23.10 -15.22 -14.52
C THR A 289 23.87 -14.48 -13.38
N MET A 290 23.22 -14.18 -12.27
CA MET A 290 23.90 -13.55 -11.14
C MET A 290 24.94 -14.47 -10.51
N ARG A 291 24.64 -15.77 -10.36
CA ARG A 291 25.59 -16.74 -9.82
C ARG A 291 26.79 -16.99 -10.73
N GLU A 292 26.56 -16.96 -12.06
CA GLU A 292 27.63 -17.07 -13.05
C GLU A 292 28.56 -15.84 -13.01
N ASN A 293 27.97 -14.64 -12.97
CA ASN A 293 28.74 -13.38 -13.02
C ASN A 293 29.38 -12.98 -11.68
N LEU A 294 28.85 -13.46 -10.57
CA LEU A 294 29.30 -13.08 -9.22
C LEU A 294 29.36 -14.35 -8.34
N PRO A 295 30.40 -15.16 -8.46
CA PRO A 295 30.56 -16.37 -7.65
C PRO A 295 30.47 -16.08 -6.13
N GLY A 296 29.65 -16.86 -5.42
CA GLY A 296 29.41 -16.69 -3.99
C GLY A 296 28.38 -15.61 -3.63
N VAL A 297 27.69 -15.03 -4.61
CA VAL A 297 26.58 -14.09 -4.36
C VAL A 297 25.44 -14.79 -3.62
N LYS A 298 24.90 -14.13 -2.61
CA LYS A 298 23.67 -14.54 -1.94
C LYS A 298 22.46 -13.93 -2.65
N ILE A 299 21.51 -14.76 -3.03
CA ILE A 299 20.27 -14.35 -3.69
C ILE A 299 19.20 -14.20 -2.61
N LEU A 300 18.64 -12.98 -2.47
CA LEU A 300 17.65 -12.64 -1.48
C LEU A 300 16.45 -11.99 -2.17
N VAL A 301 15.26 -12.59 -2.06
CA VAL A 301 14.08 -12.14 -2.81
C VAL A 301 12.87 -11.90 -1.91
N HIS A 302 11.93 -11.09 -2.39
CA HIS A 302 10.63 -10.93 -1.75
C HIS A 302 9.71 -12.12 -2.08
N PRO A 303 8.87 -12.60 -1.15
CA PRO A 303 8.01 -13.77 -1.38
C PRO A 303 6.86 -13.53 -2.38
N GLU A 304 6.66 -12.31 -2.88
CA GLU A 304 5.79 -12.01 -4.02
C GLU A 304 6.44 -12.38 -5.37
N CYS A 305 7.70 -12.78 -5.40
CA CYS A 305 8.33 -13.34 -6.60
C CYS A 305 7.68 -14.68 -6.95
N ALA A 306 7.73 -15.05 -8.23
CA ALA A 306 7.28 -16.36 -8.69
C ALA A 306 8.00 -17.51 -7.92
N MET A 307 7.30 -18.62 -7.71
CA MET A 307 7.79 -19.73 -6.90
C MET A 307 9.16 -20.24 -7.38
N GLU A 308 9.34 -20.32 -8.70
CA GLU A 308 10.57 -20.81 -9.33
C GLU A 308 11.77 -19.88 -9.03
N VAL A 309 11.53 -18.59 -8.80
CA VAL A 309 12.56 -17.64 -8.38
C VAL A 309 12.87 -17.83 -6.90
N VAL A 310 11.83 -17.96 -6.06
CA VAL A 310 11.98 -18.18 -4.61
C VAL A 310 12.73 -19.50 -4.36
N GLU A 311 12.40 -20.58 -5.04
CA GLU A 311 13.06 -21.90 -4.91
C GLU A 311 14.54 -21.88 -5.30
N LYS A 312 14.91 -21.05 -6.28
CA LYS A 312 16.31 -20.86 -6.67
C LYS A 312 17.09 -19.89 -5.76
N SER A 313 16.41 -19.11 -4.93
CA SER A 313 17.04 -18.11 -4.07
C SER A 313 17.63 -18.75 -2.80
N ASP A 314 18.63 -18.10 -2.21
CA ASP A 314 19.19 -18.56 -0.93
C ASP A 314 18.30 -18.17 0.25
N LEU A 315 17.64 -17.00 0.14
CA LEU A 315 16.76 -16.45 1.14
C LEU A 315 15.54 -15.78 0.50
N ALA A 316 14.39 -15.88 1.18
CA ALA A 316 13.19 -15.15 0.81
C ALA A 316 12.53 -14.56 2.06
N GLY A 317 12.11 -13.29 1.99
CA GLY A 317 11.46 -12.65 3.12
C GLY A 317 10.93 -11.26 2.81
N SER A 318 10.20 -10.70 3.77
CA SER A 318 9.60 -9.37 3.68
C SER A 318 10.64 -8.26 3.48
N THR A 319 10.17 -7.05 3.16
CA THR A 319 11.03 -5.86 3.08
C THR A 319 11.90 -5.69 4.32
N SER A 320 11.30 -5.76 5.51
CA SER A 320 12.05 -5.66 6.77
C SER A 320 13.06 -6.81 6.95
N TYR A 321 12.70 -8.04 6.53
CA TYR A 321 13.63 -9.16 6.55
C TYR A 321 14.84 -8.91 5.64
N ILE A 322 14.61 -8.38 4.43
CA ILE A 322 15.68 -8.05 3.48
C ILE A 322 16.63 -7.02 4.11
N ILE A 323 16.10 -5.95 4.68
CA ILE A 323 16.90 -4.90 5.36
C ILE A 323 17.73 -5.52 6.49
N ASN A 324 17.12 -6.28 7.38
CA ASN A 324 17.78 -6.90 8.53
C ASN A 324 18.90 -7.88 8.10
N GLN A 325 18.73 -8.60 6.98
CA GLN A 325 19.77 -9.50 6.46
C GLN A 325 21.00 -8.73 5.96
N ILE A 326 20.78 -7.59 5.32
CA ILE A 326 21.87 -6.71 4.85
C ILE A 326 22.59 -6.06 6.04
N GLU A 327 21.84 -5.49 6.99
CA GLU A 327 22.39 -4.84 8.19
C GLU A 327 23.22 -5.80 9.06
N ALA A 328 22.79 -7.06 9.16
CA ALA A 328 23.47 -8.08 9.95
C ALA A 328 24.66 -8.73 9.23
N ALA A 329 24.87 -8.46 7.94
CA ALA A 329 25.88 -9.13 7.14
C ALA A 329 27.28 -8.57 7.36
N ALA A 330 28.29 -9.41 7.24
CA ALA A 330 29.68 -9.00 7.35
C ALA A 330 30.11 -8.13 6.14
N PRO A 331 31.03 -7.18 6.31
CA PRO A 331 31.65 -6.45 5.21
C PRO A 331 32.18 -7.41 4.12
N GLY A 332 32.06 -7.00 2.85
CA GLY A 332 32.45 -7.81 1.70
C GLY A 332 31.43 -8.84 1.26
N THR A 333 30.29 -8.99 1.96
CA THR A 333 29.21 -9.87 1.50
C THR A 333 28.65 -9.37 0.17
N SER A 334 28.43 -10.32 -0.76
CA SER A 334 27.83 -10.04 -2.07
C SER A 334 26.37 -10.47 -2.09
N TRP A 335 25.49 -9.58 -2.52
CA TRP A 335 24.05 -9.78 -2.58
C TRP A 335 23.49 -9.48 -3.97
N ALA A 336 22.53 -10.31 -4.42
CA ALA A 336 21.64 -9.97 -5.50
C ALA A 336 20.20 -9.98 -4.96
N ILE A 337 19.55 -8.82 -4.98
CA ILE A 337 18.28 -8.59 -4.28
C ILE A 337 17.14 -8.47 -5.29
N GLY A 338 16.11 -9.31 -5.11
CA GLY A 338 14.89 -9.34 -5.92
C GLY A 338 13.72 -8.67 -5.18
N THR A 339 13.73 -7.34 -5.12
CA THR A 339 12.63 -6.49 -4.64
C THR A 339 12.65 -5.13 -5.35
N GLU A 340 11.92 -4.14 -4.86
CA GLU A 340 11.78 -2.84 -5.47
C GLU A 340 13.12 -2.07 -5.54
N LEU A 341 13.36 -1.40 -6.66
CA LEU A 341 14.65 -0.81 -7.03
C LEU A 341 15.14 0.29 -6.05
N HIS A 342 14.25 1.20 -5.61
CA HIS A 342 14.66 2.31 -4.73
C HIS A 342 15.16 1.79 -3.39
N LEU A 343 14.54 0.75 -2.86
CA LEU A 343 15.05 0.08 -1.66
C LEU A 343 16.44 -0.51 -1.91
N VAL A 344 16.61 -1.26 -3.00
CA VAL A 344 17.91 -1.90 -3.30
C VAL A 344 19.02 -0.87 -3.46
N ARG A 345 18.76 0.22 -4.18
CA ARG A 345 19.73 1.30 -4.36
C ARG A 345 20.09 2.02 -3.06
N ARG A 346 19.09 2.22 -2.20
CA ARG A 346 19.31 2.83 -0.88
C ARG A 346 20.17 1.92 -0.01
N LEU A 347 19.90 0.62 0.01
CA LEU A 347 20.76 -0.34 0.72
C LEU A 347 22.18 -0.37 0.17
N GLU A 348 22.39 -0.28 -1.16
CA GLU A 348 23.72 -0.14 -1.77
C GLU A 348 24.44 1.12 -1.31
N GLN A 349 23.74 2.25 -1.17
CA GLN A 349 24.31 3.51 -0.70
C GLN A 349 24.62 3.52 0.81
N GLU A 350 23.71 2.93 1.61
CA GLU A 350 23.84 2.88 3.07
C GLU A 350 24.89 1.84 3.53
N HIS A 351 25.20 0.82 2.70
CA HIS A 351 26.14 -0.26 2.98
C HIS A 351 27.27 -0.37 1.94
N PRO A 352 28.09 0.67 1.75
CA PRO A 352 29.15 0.69 0.73
C PRO A 352 30.24 -0.37 0.96
N GLU A 353 30.33 -0.95 2.17
CA GLU A 353 31.22 -2.04 2.53
C GLU A 353 30.75 -3.42 2.00
N GLN A 354 29.55 -3.51 1.46
CA GLN A 354 28.96 -4.71 0.86
C GLN A 354 28.80 -4.54 -0.65
N ASN A 355 28.74 -5.65 -1.39
CA ASN A 355 28.50 -5.63 -2.83
C ASN A 355 27.04 -5.96 -3.13
N ILE A 356 26.17 -4.96 -3.10
CA ILE A 356 24.73 -5.11 -3.30
C ILE A 356 24.40 -4.86 -4.77
N ARG A 357 23.59 -5.77 -5.37
CA ARG A 357 23.17 -5.70 -6.77
C ARG A 357 21.67 -5.95 -6.87
N PHE A 358 21.05 -5.28 -7.83
CA PHE A 358 19.68 -5.58 -8.24
C PHE A 358 19.65 -6.88 -9.03
N LEU A 359 18.75 -7.82 -8.72
CA LEU A 359 18.75 -9.18 -9.29
C LEU A 359 18.47 -9.19 -10.80
N SER A 360 17.62 -8.30 -11.29
CA SER A 360 17.25 -8.25 -12.71
C SER A 360 18.18 -7.34 -13.50
N PRO A 361 18.55 -7.67 -14.74
CA PRO A 361 19.26 -6.78 -15.65
C PRO A 361 18.38 -5.63 -16.14
N THR A 362 17.05 -5.78 -16.05
CA THR A 362 16.08 -4.76 -16.43
C THR A 362 15.57 -4.07 -15.18
N VAL A 363 15.63 -2.73 -15.20
CA VAL A 363 15.15 -1.91 -14.08
C VAL A 363 13.63 -1.92 -14.02
N CYS A 364 13.06 -2.27 -12.87
CA CYS A 364 11.67 -2.04 -12.56
C CYS A 364 11.52 -1.33 -11.23
N MET A 365 10.77 -0.25 -11.25
CA MET A 365 10.35 0.48 -10.06
C MET A 365 8.83 0.39 -9.91
N CYS A 366 8.33 0.60 -8.72
CA CYS A 366 6.90 0.75 -8.48
C CYS A 366 6.42 2.10 -9.03
N ALA A 367 5.88 2.10 -10.25
CA ALA A 367 5.47 3.33 -10.95
C ALA A 367 4.40 4.12 -10.17
N THR A 368 3.56 3.46 -9.39
CA THR A 368 2.52 4.11 -8.59
C THR A 368 3.08 4.75 -7.33
N MET A 369 4.05 4.13 -6.65
CA MET A 369 4.82 4.78 -5.58
C MET A 369 5.56 6.01 -6.09
N TYR A 370 6.12 5.93 -7.30
CA TYR A 370 6.88 7.00 -7.93
C TYR A 370 6.05 8.23 -8.29
N ARG A 371 4.72 8.13 -8.28
CA ARG A 371 3.83 9.26 -8.52
C ARG A 371 3.92 10.34 -7.44
N ILE A 372 4.24 9.96 -6.21
CA ILE A 372 4.46 10.91 -5.11
C ILE A 372 5.89 11.43 -5.21
N ASP A 373 6.02 12.70 -5.59
CA ASP A 373 7.26 13.47 -5.72
C ASP A 373 7.29 14.64 -4.72
N LEU A 374 8.37 15.41 -4.74
CA LEU A 374 8.53 16.59 -3.88
C LEU A 374 7.47 17.65 -4.13
N ALA A 375 7.00 17.81 -5.37
CA ALA A 375 5.95 18.78 -5.70
C ALA A 375 4.62 18.40 -5.03
N HIS A 376 4.23 17.13 -5.10
CA HIS A 376 3.02 16.64 -4.44
C HIS A 376 3.13 16.73 -2.91
N LEU A 377 4.29 16.37 -2.34
CA LEU A 377 4.53 16.46 -0.90
C LEU A 377 4.46 17.90 -0.40
N CYS A 378 5.18 18.82 -1.06
CA CYS A 378 5.17 20.24 -0.73
C CYS A 378 3.76 20.84 -0.80
N TRP A 379 3.08 20.59 -1.89
CA TRP A 379 1.70 21.03 -2.13
C TRP A 379 0.74 20.54 -1.04
N SER A 380 0.81 19.28 -0.66
CA SER A 380 -0.03 18.71 0.39
C SER A 380 0.24 19.31 1.76
N LEU A 381 1.50 19.55 2.10
CA LEU A 381 1.88 20.14 3.39
C LEU A 381 1.43 21.61 3.51
N GLU A 382 1.59 22.41 2.46
CA GLU A 382 1.16 23.82 2.47
C GLU A 382 -0.37 23.94 2.49
N HIS A 383 -1.09 23.03 1.83
CA HIS A 383 -2.55 22.96 1.95
C HIS A 383 -3.01 22.56 3.35
N LEU A 384 -2.30 21.65 4.02
CA LEU A 384 -2.54 21.35 5.44
C LEU A 384 -2.30 22.58 6.34
N GLU A 385 -1.21 23.31 6.12
CA GLU A 385 -0.88 24.52 6.88
C GLU A 385 -1.94 25.63 6.70
N SER A 386 -2.46 25.78 5.49
CA SER A 386 -3.51 26.77 5.19
C SER A 386 -4.90 26.39 5.74
N GLY A 387 -5.04 25.23 6.38
CA GLY A 387 -6.31 24.72 6.89
C GLY A 387 -7.26 24.17 5.81
N ASN A 388 -6.77 23.97 4.59
CA ASN A 388 -7.53 23.42 3.46
C ASN A 388 -6.88 22.12 2.95
N PRO A 389 -6.88 21.04 3.74
CA PRO A 389 -6.21 19.79 3.35
C PRO A 389 -6.77 19.25 2.02
N VAL A 390 -5.87 18.78 1.18
CA VAL A 390 -6.18 18.14 -0.11
C VAL A 390 -5.99 16.64 0.00
N ASN A 391 -6.65 15.89 -0.87
CA ASN A 391 -6.45 14.43 -0.99
C ASN A 391 -6.61 13.67 0.33
N VAL A 392 -7.55 14.10 1.17
CA VAL A 392 -7.85 13.42 2.44
C VAL A 392 -8.53 12.10 2.14
N ILE A 393 -7.96 11.02 2.68
CA ILE A 393 -8.52 9.68 2.62
C ILE A 393 -9.52 9.52 3.78
N CYS A 394 -10.68 8.98 3.45
CA CYS A 394 -11.73 8.73 4.43
C CYS A 394 -12.43 7.42 4.08
N VAL A 395 -12.29 6.44 4.96
CA VAL A 395 -13.00 5.17 4.87
C VAL A 395 -14.33 5.28 5.61
N ASP A 396 -15.42 4.77 5.02
CA ASP A 396 -16.71 4.76 5.68
C ASP A 396 -16.72 3.92 6.96
N GLN A 397 -17.64 4.23 7.88
CA GLN A 397 -17.64 3.65 9.23
C GLN A 397 -17.84 2.12 9.25
N ASP A 398 -18.67 1.58 8.35
CA ASP A 398 -18.94 0.14 8.32
C ASP A 398 -17.75 -0.62 7.77
N THR A 399 -17.15 -0.13 6.67
CA THR A 399 -15.90 -0.68 6.11
C THR A 399 -14.75 -0.56 7.12
N ALA A 400 -14.62 0.57 7.81
CA ALA A 400 -13.60 0.76 8.84
C ALA A 400 -13.77 -0.21 10.02
N HIS A 401 -14.99 -0.37 10.53
CA HIS A 401 -15.29 -1.28 11.63
C HIS A 401 -14.85 -2.73 11.32
N TRP A 402 -15.31 -3.27 10.19
CA TRP A 402 -14.98 -4.65 9.83
C TRP A 402 -13.51 -4.83 9.45
N SER A 403 -12.89 -3.81 8.86
CA SER A 403 -11.44 -3.82 8.61
C SER A 403 -10.64 -3.89 9.90
N VAL A 404 -11.02 -3.13 10.94
CA VAL A 404 -10.40 -3.21 12.27
C VAL A 404 -10.46 -4.63 12.82
N VAL A 405 -11.62 -5.30 12.72
CA VAL A 405 -11.79 -6.69 13.18
C VAL A 405 -10.76 -7.64 12.53
N ALA A 406 -10.54 -7.52 11.22
CA ALA A 406 -9.57 -8.36 10.51
C ALA A 406 -8.12 -7.98 10.81
N LEU A 407 -7.85 -6.68 10.99
CA LEU A 407 -6.51 -6.16 11.34
C LEU A 407 -6.12 -6.53 12.78
N GLU A 408 -7.04 -6.45 13.74
CA GLU A 408 -6.77 -6.84 15.14
C GLU A 408 -6.46 -8.33 15.25
N ARG A 409 -7.19 -9.21 14.55
CA ARG A 409 -6.85 -10.62 14.46
C ARG A 409 -5.40 -10.83 13.97
N MET A 410 -4.96 -10.06 12.99
CA MET A 410 -3.58 -10.11 12.51
C MET A 410 -2.58 -9.69 13.58
N LEU A 411 -2.87 -8.62 14.33
CA LEU A 411 -2.01 -8.13 15.41
C LEU A 411 -1.87 -9.17 16.53
N ASP A 412 -2.99 -9.81 16.94
CA ASP A 412 -3.02 -10.83 17.97
C ASP A 412 -2.18 -12.06 17.58
N VAL A 413 -2.32 -12.52 16.33
CA VAL A 413 -1.53 -13.66 15.80
C VAL A 413 -0.04 -13.35 15.80
N THR A 414 0.34 -12.10 15.53
CA THR A 414 1.74 -11.67 15.47
C THR A 414 2.34 -11.53 16.88
N ALA A 415 1.57 -11.03 17.84
CA ALA A 415 2.01 -10.87 19.22
C ALA A 415 2.27 -12.23 19.92
N PHE A 416 1.47 -13.25 19.62
CA PHE A 416 1.57 -14.59 20.24
C PHE A 416 2.87 -15.34 19.89
N LYS A 417 3.59 -14.94 18.81
CA LYS A 417 4.84 -15.58 18.38
C LYS A 417 6.11 -14.82 18.76
N GLN A 418 5.98 -13.63 19.33
CA GLN A 418 7.12 -12.87 19.86
C GLN A 418 7.34 -13.06 21.38
N GLY A 419 6.47 -13.77 22.07
CA GLY A 419 6.56 -14.21 23.45
C GLY A 419 6.93 -15.69 23.55
#